data_423ce33d056f0e6f3a55cdd507b8d250
#
_entry.id   423ce33d056f0e6f3a55cdd507b8d250
#
_cell.length_a   1.000
_cell.length_b   1.000
_cell.length_c   1.000
_cell.angle_alpha   90.00
_cell.angle_beta   90.00
_cell.angle_gamma   90.00
#
_symmetry.space_group_name_H-M   'P 1'
#
loop_
_entity.id
_entity.type
_entity.pdbx_description
1 polymer ?
#
loop_
_entity_poly.entity_id
_entity_poly.type
_entity_poly.pdbx_seq_one_letter_code
_entity_poly.pdbx_strand_id
1 'polypeptide(L)'
;MRILIAEDDLDISTLYKKALEKNKHQVIITLNGEECLKNYRTTLKNMASKALQPSKADAAATETDSFQNYDAKFRKVVNTNVSLYDVVILDYSMPGMNGMEVAKEILNASPHQRIIFASAYVKETLEHSIKELKQVVELMQKPFALKQLTDTVEDTEAFEELRDLNVNVDRIKEADLTHEQILDLLDKLRRIQKSRTF
;
A
#
# COMPACT_ATOMS: atom_id res chain seq x y z
N MET A 1 -0.82 -9.90 8.80
CA MET A 1 -0.86 -9.04 7.60
C MET A 1 -0.13 -9.71 6.45
N ARG A 2 -0.48 -9.36 5.22
CA ARG A 2 0.24 -9.74 3.98
C ARG A 2 1.06 -8.54 3.52
N ILE A 3 2.36 -8.70 3.44
CA ILE A 3 3.32 -7.62 3.17
C ILE A 3 4.12 -7.99 1.92
N LEU A 4 4.23 -7.06 0.98
CA LEU A 4 5.11 -7.15 -0.18
C LEU A 4 6.27 -6.18 0.01
N ILE A 5 7.51 -6.65 -0.17
CA ILE A 5 8.72 -5.84 -0.05
C ILE A 5 9.45 -5.86 -1.38
N ALA A 6 9.87 -4.69 -1.84
CA ALA A 6 10.82 -4.53 -2.92
C ALA A 6 12.09 -3.83 -2.37
N GLU A 7 13.18 -4.56 -2.34
CA GLU A 7 14.49 -4.14 -1.82
C GLU A 7 15.56 -4.92 -2.58
N ASP A 8 16.46 -4.26 -3.24
CA ASP A 8 17.48 -4.91 -4.08
C ASP A 8 18.64 -5.53 -3.27
N ASP A 9 18.83 -5.07 -2.04
CA ASP A 9 19.77 -5.71 -1.11
C ASP A 9 19.11 -6.92 -0.44
N LEU A 10 19.63 -8.12 -0.77
CA LEU A 10 19.14 -9.40 -0.25
C LEU A 10 19.28 -9.51 1.27
N ASP A 11 20.34 -8.95 1.85
CA ASP A 11 20.57 -9.02 3.30
C ASP A 11 19.56 -8.12 4.04
N ILE A 12 19.33 -6.92 3.53
CA ILE A 12 18.34 -5.98 4.07
C ILE A 12 16.93 -6.57 3.93
N SER A 13 16.55 -7.05 2.74
CA SER A 13 15.22 -7.64 2.52
C SER A 13 14.97 -8.86 3.41
N THR A 14 16.00 -9.67 3.63
CA THR A 14 15.94 -10.84 4.53
C THR A 14 15.80 -10.42 6.00
N LEU A 15 16.47 -9.35 6.42
CA LEU A 15 16.32 -8.79 7.78
C LEU A 15 14.90 -8.27 8.01
N TYR A 16 14.35 -7.52 7.08
CA TYR A 16 12.96 -7.03 7.15
C TYR A 16 11.98 -8.20 7.23
N LYS A 17 12.14 -9.19 6.35
CA LYS A 17 11.30 -10.39 6.35
C LYS A 17 11.33 -11.09 7.70
N LYS A 18 12.52 -11.39 8.25
CA LYS A 18 12.64 -12.07 9.54
C LYS A 18 11.99 -11.29 10.68
N ALA A 19 12.16 -9.96 10.71
CA ALA A 19 11.56 -9.11 11.74
C ALA A 19 10.03 -9.16 11.68
N LEU A 20 9.45 -9.03 10.49
CA LEU A 20 8.00 -9.03 10.27
C LEU A 20 7.38 -10.43 10.45
N GLU A 21 8.04 -11.49 9.98
CA GLU A 21 7.56 -12.87 10.18
C GLU A 21 7.57 -13.30 11.65
N LYS A 22 8.48 -12.75 12.48
CA LYS A 22 8.47 -12.97 13.93
C LYS A 22 7.15 -12.50 14.55
N ASN A 23 6.54 -11.46 13.99
CA ASN A 23 5.23 -10.94 14.40
C ASN A 23 4.06 -11.60 13.62
N LYS A 24 4.31 -12.77 13.03
CA LYS A 24 3.30 -13.59 12.31
C LYS A 24 2.73 -12.94 11.04
N HIS A 25 3.44 -12.01 10.42
CA HIS A 25 3.07 -11.49 9.12
C HIS A 25 3.47 -12.46 7.99
N GLN A 26 2.74 -12.43 6.88
CA GLN A 26 3.11 -13.14 5.65
C GLN A 26 3.89 -12.17 4.77
N VAL A 27 5.17 -12.44 4.54
CA VAL A 27 6.07 -11.53 3.84
C VAL A 27 6.56 -12.13 2.54
N ILE A 28 6.36 -11.42 1.45
CA ILE A 28 6.93 -11.71 0.13
C ILE A 28 8.00 -10.67 -0.14
N ILE A 29 9.22 -11.10 -0.46
CA ILE A 29 10.32 -10.24 -0.88
C ILE A 29 10.52 -10.35 -2.38
N THR A 30 10.88 -9.24 -3.00
CA THR A 30 11.30 -9.10 -4.40
C THR A 30 12.54 -8.23 -4.44
N LEU A 31 13.47 -8.54 -5.35
CA LEU A 31 14.79 -7.92 -5.39
C LEU A 31 14.90 -6.78 -6.42
N ASN A 32 13.81 -6.42 -7.05
CA ASN A 32 13.72 -5.30 -7.98
C ASN A 32 12.27 -4.88 -8.24
N GLY A 33 12.08 -3.72 -8.87
CA GLY A 33 10.76 -3.15 -9.14
C GLY A 33 9.92 -3.97 -10.11
N GLU A 34 10.51 -4.54 -11.14
CA GLU A 34 9.82 -5.37 -12.14
C GLU A 34 9.24 -6.64 -11.51
N GLU A 35 10.01 -7.30 -10.65
CA GLU A 35 9.56 -8.48 -9.92
C GLU A 35 8.42 -8.14 -8.96
N CYS A 36 8.52 -6.99 -8.28
CA CYS A 36 7.48 -6.47 -7.42
C CYS A 36 6.16 -6.29 -8.18
N LEU A 37 6.19 -5.57 -9.29
CA LEU A 37 5.00 -5.36 -10.13
C LEU A 37 4.44 -6.65 -10.70
N LYS A 38 5.29 -7.59 -11.13
CA LYS A 38 4.88 -8.91 -11.60
C LYS A 38 4.12 -9.66 -10.51
N ASN A 39 4.62 -9.69 -9.28
CA ASN A 39 3.97 -10.29 -8.12
C ASN A 39 2.62 -9.62 -7.83
N TYR A 40 2.60 -8.29 -7.79
CA TYR A 40 1.40 -7.52 -7.53
C TYR A 40 0.31 -7.81 -8.57
N ARG A 41 0.65 -7.70 -9.87
CA ARG A 41 -0.27 -7.96 -10.98
C ARG A 41 -0.78 -9.41 -11.03
N THR A 42 0.07 -10.38 -10.70
CA THR A 42 -0.32 -11.79 -10.63
C THR A 42 -1.33 -12.02 -9.50
N THR A 43 -1.09 -11.43 -8.34
CA THR A 43 -2.02 -11.50 -7.20
C THR A 43 -3.36 -10.85 -7.55
N LEU A 44 -3.35 -9.69 -8.22
CA LEU A 44 -4.55 -9.00 -8.68
C LEU A 44 -5.37 -9.88 -9.64
N LYS A 45 -4.73 -10.47 -10.64
CA LYS A 45 -5.38 -11.39 -11.59
C LYS A 45 -6.00 -12.59 -10.89
N ASN A 46 -5.29 -13.20 -9.94
CA ASN A 46 -5.77 -14.35 -9.20
C ASN A 46 -6.99 -14.03 -8.33
N MET A 47 -7.01 -12.85 -7.70
CA MET A 47 -8.18 -12.39 -6.94
C MET A 47 -9.37 -12.10 -7.85
N ALA A 48 -9.16 -11.44 -8.96
CA ALA A 48 -10.19 -11.17 -9.95
C ALA A 48 -10.78 -12.48 -10.50
N SER A 49 -9.95 -13.47 -10.83
CA SER A 49 -10.40 -14.79 -11.33
C SER A 49 -11.22 -15.55 -10.29
N LYS A 50 -10.86 -15.46 -9.00
CA LYS A 50 -11.65 -16.06 -7.92
C LYS A 50 -13.01 -15.37 -7.72
N ALA A 51 -13.04 -14.05 -7.82
CA ALA A 51 -14.29 -13.28 -7.71
C ALA A 51 -15.24 -13.49 -8.91
N LEU A 52 -14.70 -13.93 -10.05
CA LEU A 52 -15.45 -14.19 -11.29
C LEU A 52 -15.93 -15.64 -11.43
N GLN A 53 -15.56 -16.56 -10.50
CA GLN A 53 -16.12 -17.91 -10.52
C GLN A 53 -17.62 -17.82 -10.25
N PRO A 54 -18.48 -18.34 -11.16
CA PRO A 54 -19.93 -18.34 -10.94
C PRO A 54 -20.25 -19.11 -9.67
N SER A 55 -21.03 -18.51 -8.79
CA SER A 55 -21.67 -19.25 -7.70
C SER A 55 -22.55 -20.33 -8.32
N LYS A 56 -22.74 -21.47 -7.62
CA LYS A 56 -23.57 -22.57 -8.12
C LYS A 56 -25.02 -22.18 -8.51
N ALA A 57 -25.41 -20.93 -8.26
CA ALA A 57 -26.71 -20.37 -8.64
C ALA A 57 -26.76 -19.76 -10.05
N ASP A 58 -25.60 -19.45 -10.67
CA ASP A 58 -25.55 -18.73 -11.98
C ASP A 58 -25.33 -19.66 -13.18
N ALA A 59 -25.51 -20.94 -13.05
CA ALA A 59 -25.26 -21.95 -14.09
C ALA A 59 -26.25 -21.92 -15.29
N ALA A 60 -27.10 -20.90 -15.43
CA ALA A 60 -28.13 -20.80 -16.46
C ALA A 60 -27.94 -19.64 -17.47
N ALA A 61 -26.80 -18.95 -17.47
CA ALA A 61 -26.54 -17.84 -18.41
C ALA A 61 -25.67 -18.29 -19.59
N THR A 62 -26.15 -17.99 -20.80
CA THR A 62 -25.63 -18.39 -22.10
C THR A 62 -24.26 -17.78 -22.43
N GLU A 63 -23.44 -18.52 -23.16
CA GLU A 63 -22.02 -18.30 -23.48
C GLU A 63 -21.66 -17.02 -24.30
N THR A 64 -22.58 -16.19 -24.71
CA THR A 64 -22.32 -15.06 -25.60
C THR A 64 -22.01 -13.72 -24.92
N ASP A 65 -22.13 -13.63 -23.59
CA ASP A 65 -21.94 -12.37 -22.84
C ASP A 65 -20.55 -12.24 -22.17
N SER A 66 -19.59 -13.11 -22.53
CA SER A 66 -18.43 -13.35 -21.66
C SER A 66 -17.34 -12.27 -21.67
N PHE A 67 -17.05 -11.58 -22.79
CA PHE A 67 -15.90 -10.68 -22.86
C PHE A 67 -16.17 -9.26 -22.36
N GLN A 68 -17.30 -8.66 -22.66
CA GLN A 68 -17.67 -7.32 -22.17
C GLN A 68 -17.99 -7.31 -20.68
N ASN A 69 -18.54 -8.41 -20.18
CA ASN A 69 -18.84 -8.59 -18.75
C ASN A 69 -17.56 -8.81 -17.91
N TYR A 70 -16.49 -9.37 -18.51
CA TYR A 70 -15.20 -9.58 -17.85
C TYR A 70 -14.53 -8.25 -17.49
N ASP A 71 -14.49 -7.30 -18.41
CA ASP A 71 -13.83 -6.00 -18.20
C ASP A 71 -14.60 -5.13 -17.20
N ALA A 72 -15.93 -5.16 -17.25
CA ALA A 72 -16.78 -4.45 -16.29
C ALA A 72 -16.71 -5.05 -14.87
N LYS A 73 -16.72 -6.40 -14.75
CA LYS A 73 -16.54 -7.09 -13.46
C LYS A 73 -15.12 -6.93 -12.92
N PHE A 74 -14.10 -6.96 -13.79
CA PHE A 74 -12.71 -6.69 -13.42
C PHE A 74 -12.55 -5.28 -12.85
N ARG A 75 -13.11 -4.26 -13.54
CA ARG A 75 -13.14 -2.88 -13.04
C ARG A 75 -13.91 -2.75 -11.73
N LYS A 76 -14.96 -3.53 -11.53
CA LYS A 76 -15.73 -3.54 -10.29
C LYS A 76 -14.94 -4.17 -9.13
N VAL A 77 -14.13 -5.21 -9.37
CA VAL A 77 -13.23 -5.81 -8.37
C VAL A 77 -12.06 -4.89 -8.05
N VAL A 78 -11.51 -4.19 -9.05
CA VAL A 78 -10.43 -3.20 -8.85
C VAL A 78 -10.95 -1.93 -8.15
N ASN A 79 -12.21 -1.54 -8.36
CA ASN A 79 -12.86 -0.42 -7.68
C ASN A 79 -13.42 -0.77 -6.29
N THR A 80 -13.37 -2.04 -5.86
CA THR A 80 -13.61 -2.35 -4.45
C THR A 80 -12.40 -1.89 -3.63
N ASN A 81 -12.64 -1.32 -2.44
CA ASN A 81 -11.59 -0.88 -1.48
C ASN A 81 -10.71 -2.04 -0.96
N VAL A 82 -10.41 -3.04 -1.79
CA VAL A 82 -9.65 -4.23 -1.40
C VAL A 82 -8.20 -4.01 -1.77
N SER A 83 -7.37 -3.73 -0.76
CA SER A 83 -5.93 -3.79 -0.90
C SER A 83 -5.48 -5.24 -1.06
N LEU A 84 -4.61 -5.52 -2.04
CA LEU A 84 -4.07 -6.87 -2.29
C LEU A 84 -3.09 -7.29 -1.20
N TYR A 85 -2.35 -6.34 -0.71
CA TYR A 85 -1.45 -6.43 0.44
C TYR A 85 -1.87 -5.41 1.48
N ASP A 86 -1.74 -5.75 2.75
CA ASP A 86 -2.00 -4.79 3.81
C ASP A 86 -1.01 -3.62 3.72
N VAL A 87 0.24 -3.92 3.38
CA VAL A 87 1.32 -2.94 3.18
C VAL A 87 2.22 -3.38 2.04
N VAL A 88 2.68 -2.41 1.23
CA VAL A 88 3.79 -2.57 0.28
C VAL A 88 4.95 -1.70 0.75
N ILE A 89 6.12 -2.30 0.98
CA ILE A 89 7.35 -1.59 1.37
C ILE A 89 8.25 -1.53 0.15
N LEU A 90 8.68 -0.32 -0.22
CA LEU A 90 9.49 -0.08 -1.41
C LEU A 90 10.80 0.62 -1.05
N ASP A 91 11.94 0.04 -1.41
CA ASP A 91 13.13 0.87 -1.53
C ASP A 91 12.93 1.85 -2.67
N TYR A 92 13.30 3.09 -2.42
CA TYR A 92 13.24 4.13 -3.44
C TYR A 92 14.26 3.90 -4.56
N SER A 93 15.49 3.47 -4.21
CA SER A 93 16.64 3.40 -5.12
C SER A 93 16.96 1.96 -5.49
N MET A 94 16.25 1.41 -6.43
CA MET A 94 16.52 0.08 -6.99
C MET A 94 17.04 0.18 -8.43
N PRO A 95 17.91 -0.75 -8.88
CA PRO A 95 18.33 -0.83 -10.28
C PRO A 95 17.15 -1.10 -11.22
N GLY A 96 17.18 -0.51 -12.41
CA GLY A 96 16.13 -0.64 -13.42
C GLY A 96 14.93 0.24 -13.07
N MET A 97 13.91 -0.33 -12.46
CA MET A 97 12.70 0.38 -12.04
C MET A 97 12.80 0.80 -10.58
N ASN A 98 12.77 2.10 -10.31
CA ASN A 98 12.82 2.63 -8.95
C ASN A 98 11.50 2.48 -8.19
N GLY A 99 11.55 2.65 -6.85
CA GLY A 99 10.37 2.47 -6.00
C GLY A 99 9.22 3.43 -6.30
N MET A 100 9.51 4.64 -6.79
CA MET A 100 8.49 5.62 -7.17
C MET A 100 7.71 5.17 -8.41
N GLU A 101 8.39 4.61 -9.41
CA GLU A 101 7.75 4.05 -10.61
C GLU A 101 6.86 2.86 -10.23
N VAL A 102 7.36 1.99 -9.34
CA VAL A 102 6.57 0.87 -8.79
C VAL A 102 5.32 1.38 -8.07
N ALA A 103 5.47 2.39 -7.21
CA ALA A 103 4.35 2.97 -6.46
C ALA A 103 3.29 3.56 -7.39
N LYS A 104 3.68 4.31 -8.42
CA LYS A 104 2.76 4.88 -9.43
C LYS A 104 1.94 3.78 -10.12
N GLU A 105 2.58 2.69 -10.55
CA GLU A 105 1.91 1.56 -11.19
C GLU A 105 0.95 0.84 -10.24
N ILE A 106 1.36 0.61 -8.99
CA ILE A 106 0.51 -0.02 -7.97
C ILE A 106 -0.71 0.86 -7.65
N LEU A 107 -0.50 2.16 -7.42
CA LEU A 107 -1.58 3.09 -7.09
C LEU A 107 -2.54 3.34 -8.27
N ASN A 108 -2.07 3.26 -9.50
CA ASN A 108 -2.93 3.26 -10.68
C ASN A 108 -3.86 2.04 -10.72
N ALA A 109 -3.37 0.87 -10.31
CA ALA A 109 -4.16 -0.37 -10.27
C ALA A 109 -5.01 -0.50 -9.00
N SER A 110 -4.53 0.01 -7.87
CA SER A 110 -5.17 -0.08 -6.55
C SER A 110 -4.94 1.23 -5.78
N PRO A 111 -5.81 2.23 -5.97
CA PRO A 111 -5.62 3.58 -5.40
C PRO A 111 -5.56 3.64 -3.86
N HIS A 112 -6.04 2.61 -3.17
CA HIS A 112 -6.07 2.54 -1.71
C HIS A 112 -4.96 1.66 -1.12
N GLN A 113 -3.99 1.20 -1.95
CA GLN A 113 -2.89 0.40 -1.45
C GLN A 113 -1.99 1.24 -0.53
N ARG A 114 -1.80 0.78 0.71
CA ARG A 114 -0.86 1.40 1.64
C ARG A 114 0.57 1.14 1.18
N ILE A 115 1.38 2.20 1.07
CA ILE A 115 2.76 2.15 0.64
C ILE A 115 3.65 2.83 1.68
N ILE A 116 4.75 2.16 2.04
CA ILE A 116 5.83 2.68 2.87
C ILE A 116 7.09 2.70 2.01
N PHE A 117 7.69 3.87 1.84
CA PHE A 117 9.04 3.96 1.27
C PHE A 117 10.10 3.79 2.36
N ALA A 118 11.04 2.87 2.15
CA ALA A 118 12.26 2.74 2.93
C ALA A 118 13.44 3.25 2.11
N SER A 119 13.98 4.43 2.42
CA SER A 119 14.95 5.11 1.57
C SER A 119 16.14 5.65 2.33
N ALA A 120 17.33 5.58 1.71
CA ALA A 120 18.53 6.27 2.21
C ALA A 120 18.51 7.79 1.91
N TYR A 121 17.66 8.22 0.98
CA TYR A 121 17.54 9.64 0.65
C TYR A 121 16.78 10.38 1.75
N VAL A 122 17.24 11.60 2.02
CA VAL A 122 16.55 12.50 2.93
C VAL A 122 15.19 12.91 2.34
N LYS A 123 14.26 13.18 3.23
CA LYS A 123 12.87 13.48 2.93
C LYS A 123 12.72 14.60 1.91
N GLU A 124 13.51 15.68 2.06
CA GLU A 124 13.47 16.86 1.19
C GLU A 124 13.77 16.52 -0.27
N THR A 125 14.59 15.50 -0.52
CA THR A 125 14.90 15.05 -1.89
C THR A 125 13.72 14.32 -2.53
N LEU A 126 12.91 13.64 -1.73
CA LEU A 126 11.79 12.82 -2.18
C LEU A 126 10.46 13.58 -2.25
N GLU A 127 10.36 14.72 -1.57
CA GLU A 127 9.12 15.49 -1.46
C GLU A 127 8.46 15.78 -2.80
N HIS A 128 9.25 16.23 -3.78
CA HIS A 128 8.71 16.58 -5.09
C HIS A 128 8.10 15.36 -5.79
N SER A 129 8.80 14.24 -5.73
CA SER A 129 8.34 12.99 -6.33
C SER A 129 7.14 12.38 -5.60
N ILE A 130 7.11 12.47 -4.27
CA ILE A 130 5.98 11.99 -3.45
C ILE A 130 4.71 12.84 -3.69
N LYS A 131 4.85 14.15 -3.89
CA LYS A 131 3.73 15.05 -4.23
C LYS A 131 3.02 14.67 -5.53
N GLU A 132 3.71 14.00 -6.44
CA GLU A 132 3.09 13.47 -7.67
C GLU A 132 2.16 12.28 -7.40
N LEU A 133 2.33 11.57 -6.28
CA LEU A 133 1.43 10.50 -5.88
C LEU A 133 0.15 11.13 -5.29
N LYS A 134 -1.00 10.78 -5.85
CA LYS A 134 -2.31 11.25 -5.37
C LYS A 134 -2.78 10.55 -4.10
N GLN A 135 -1.86 9.98 -3.31
CA GLN A 135 -2.15 9.13 -2.15
C GLN A 135 -1.22 9.46 -1.00
N VAL A 136 -1.67 9.22 0.24
CA VAL A 136 -0.79 9.25 1.41
C VAL A 136 0.17 8.08 1.32
N VAL A 137 1.46 8.36 1.38
CA VAL A 137 2.52 7.39 1.49
C VAL A 137 3.36 7.72 2.72
N GLU A 138 3.86 6.69 3.37
CA GLU A 138 4.74 6.83 4.52
C GLU A 138 6.20 6.74 4.07
N LEU A 139 7.08 7.47 4.73
CA LEU A 139 8.51 7.47 4.44
C LEU A 139 9.29 7.08 5.69
N MET A 140 10.11 6.05 5.57
CA MET A 140 11.09 5.62 6.57
C MET A 140 12.50 5.90 6.06
N GLN A 141 13.21 6.81 6.71
CA GLN A 141 14.58 7.12 6.32
C GLN A 141 15.56 6.09 6.89
N LYS A 142 16.31 5.42 6.01
CA LYS A 142 17.43 4.54 6.38
C LYS A 142 18.61 5.37 6.91
N PRO A 143 19.34 4.92 7.96
CA PRO A 143 19.10 3.67 8.71
C PRO A 143 18.01 3.81 9.78
N PHE A 144 17.18 2.78 9.95
CA PHE A 144 16.17 2.70 11.02
C PHE A 144 16.26 1.35 11.76
N ALA A 145 15.75 1.33 13.00
CA ALA A 145 15.67 0.10 13.76
C ALA A 145 14.58 -0.84 13.22
N LEU A 146 14.82 -2.16 13.25
CA LEU A 146 13.80 -3.15 12.83
C LEU A 146 12.51 -3.06 13.68
N LYS A 147 12.63 -2.62 14.93
CA LYS A 147 11.47 -2.33 15.78
C LYS A 147 10.61 -1.20 15.17
N GLN A 148 11.23 -0.13 14.70
CA GLN A 148 10.51 0.97 14.05
C GLN A 148 9.79 0.49 12.79
N LEU A 149 10.40 -0.41 11.99
CA LEU A 149 9.73 -1.01 10.84
C LEU A 149 8.47 -1.78 11.25
N THR A 150 8.59 -2.65 12.28
CA THR A 150 7.44 -3.43 12.75
C THR A 150 6.35 -2.55 13.33
N ASP A 151 6.70 -1.58 14.16
CA ASP A 151 5.75 -0.63 14.75
C ASP A 151 5.00 0.15 13.65
N THR A 152 5.70 0.68 12.64
CA THR A 152 5.09 1.42 11.52
C THR A 152 4.17 0.52 10.69
N VAL A 153 4.57 -0.72 10.41
CA VAL A 153 3.75 -1.67 9.64
C VAL A 153 2.47 -2.04 10.38
N GLU A 154 2.57 -2.26 11.70
CA GLU A 154 1.44 -2.68 12.54
C GLU A 154 0.45 -1.56 12.85
N ASP A 155 0.84 -0.32 12.66
CA ASP A 155 -0.02 0.85 12.88
C ASP A 155 -1.01 1.07 11.72
N THR A 156 -1.92 0.11 11.59
CA THR A 156 -3.00 0.18 10.59
C THR A 156 -4.09 1.16 10.97
N GLU A 157 -4.33 1.33 12.27
CA GLU A 157 -5.41 2.17 12.78
C GLU A 157 -5.24 3.63 12.36
N ALA A 158 -4.01 4.15 12.43
CA ALA A 158 -3.73 5.53 12.05
C ALA A 158 -4.03 5.81 10.56
N PHE A 159 -3.66 4.87 9.68
CA PHE A 159 -3.87 5.04 8.24
C PHE A 159 -5.34 4.87 7.82
N GLU A 160 -6.05 3.92 8.42
CA GLU A 160 -7.49 3.70 8.19
C GLU A 160 -8.31 4.86 8.74
N GLU A 161 -7.98 5.33 9.93
CA GLU A 161 -8.69 6.43 10.57
C GLU A 161 -8.53 7.77 9.81
N LEU A 162 -7.35 8.06 9.25
CA LEU A 162 -7.16 9.20 8.36
C LEU A 162 -8.07 9.13 7.13
N ARG A 163 -8.28 7.93 6.60
CA ARG A 163 -9.17 7.69 5.47
C ARG A 163 -10.64 7.90 5.84
N ASP A 164 -11.04 7.39 7.01
CA ASP A 164 -12.42 7.50 7.52
C ASP A 164 -12.78 8.94 7.92
N LEU A 165 -11.81 9.71 8.38
CA LEU A 165 -12.00 11.11 8.75
C LEU A 165 -12.17 12.05 7.54
N ASN A 166 -12.13 11.52 6.29
CA ASN A 166 -12.20 12.31 5.06
C ASN A 166 -11.22 13.50 5.08
N VAL A 167 -10.08 13.33 5.75
CA VAL A 167 -9.08 14.39 5.84
C VAL A 167 -8.54 14.62 4.43
N ASN A 168 -8.52 15.88 4.02
CA ASN A 168 -8.01 16.22 2.70
C ASN A 168 -6.55 15.78 2.60
N VAL A 169 -6.35 14.66 1.92
CA VAL A 169 -5.05 13.99 1.73
C VAL A 169 -4.01 14.95 1.12
N ASP A 170 -4.45 15.88 0.27
CA ASP A 170 -3.56 16.85 -0.38
C ASP A 170 -2.97 17.82 0.66
N ARG A 171 -3.74 18.23 1.67
CA ARG A 171 -3.23 19.05 2.77
C ARG A 171 -2.26 18.32 3.68
N ILE A 172 -2.45 17.02 3.91
CA ILE A 172 -1.50 16.20 4.69
C ILE A 172 -0.19 16.04 3.90
N LYS A 173 -0.27 15.86 2.58
CA LYS A 173 0.90 15.84 1.69
C LYS A 173 1.67 17.15 1.70
N GLU A 174 0.97 18.29 1.68
CA GLU A 174 1.58 19.62 1.76
C GLU A 174 2.25 19.87 3.12
N ALA A 175 1.74 19.25 4.19
CA ALA A 175 2.24 19.44 5.55
C ALA A 175 3.48 18.61 5.88
N ASP A 176 3.87 17.68 5.01
CA ASP A 176 5.11 16.88 5.14
C ASP A 176 5.30 16.19 6.51
N LEU A 177 4.25 15.51 6.97
CA LEU A 177 4.21 14.95 8.32
C LEU A 177 4.95 13.60 8.42
N THR A 178 5.73 13.43 9.51
CA THR A 178 6.26 12.13 9.91
C THR A 178 5.13 11.25 10.47
N HIS A 179 5.38 9.94 10.63
CA HIS A 179 4.43 9.02 11.25
C HIS A 179 3.98 9.50 12.65
N GLU A 180 4.91 9.93 13.51
CA GLU A 180 4.57 10.51 14.83
C GLU A 180 3.68 11.74 14.73
N GLN A 181 3.92 12.61 13.74
CA GLN A 181 3.11 13.80 13.51
C GLN A 181 1.71 13.45 12.98
N ILE A 182 1.59 12.36 12.21
CA ILE A 182 0.30 11.83 11.75
C ILE A 182 -0.49 11.31 12.96
N LEU A 183 0.14 10.57 13.87
CA LEU A 183 -0.50 10.10 15.11
C LEU A 183 -0.96 11.27 15.99
N ASP A 184 -0.13 12.28 16.18
CA ASP A 184 -0.48 13.48 16.95
C ASP A 184 -1.64 14.27 16.29
N LEU A 185 -1.66 14.34 14.97
CA LEU A 185 -2.77 14.94 14.21
C LEU A 185 -4.07 14.18 14.42
N LEU A 186 -4.03 12.85 14.33
CA LEU A 186 -5.18 11.98 14.59
C LEU A 186 -5.73 12.17 15.99
N ASP A 187 -4.86 12.20 17.00
CA ASP A 187 -5.27 12.44 18.39
C ASP A 187 -5.94 13.81 18.56
N LYS A 188 -5.44 14.84 17.89
CA LYS A 188 -6.05 16.16 17.88
C LYS A 188 -7.42 16.15 17.20
N LEU A 189 -7.55 15.46 16.08
CA LEU A 189 -8.83 15.33 15.36
C LEU A 189 -9.86 14.53 16.17
N ARG A 190 -9.47 13.44 16.82
CA ARG A 190 -10.33 12.68 17.75
C ARG A 190 -10.87 13.57 18.88
N ARG A 191 -10.03 14.41 19.48
CA ARG A 191 -10.44 15.36 20.53
C ARG A 191 -11.45 16.39 20.03
N ILE A 192 -11.26 16.89 18.82
CA ILE A 192 -12.18 17.87 18.19
C ILE A 192 -13.54 17.20 17.87
N GLN A 193 -13.55 15.96 17.37
CA GLN A 193 -14.79 15.23 17.13
C GLN A 193 -15.57 14.97 18.44
N LYS A 194 -14.88 14.53 19.50
CA LYS A 194 -15.51 14.33 20.81
C LYS A 194 -16.09 15.62 21.41
N SER A 195 -15.51 16.77 21.12
CA SER A 195 -16.01 18.06 21.60
C SER A 195 -17.21 18.60 20.81
N ARG A 196 -17.54 18.01 19.64
CA ARG A 196 -18.68 18.40 18.80
C ARG A 196 -19.93 17.52 18.99
N THR A 197 -19.85 16.52 19.84
CA THR A 197 -20.95 15.58 20.11
C THR A 197 -21.68 15.93 21.42
N PHE A 198 -21.96 17.22 21.64
CA PHE A 198 -22.84 17.73 22.69
C PHE A 198 -23.91 18.61 22.08
#